data_fb3fd9007aa2702d7a45750baf55304f
#
_entry.id   fb3fd9007aa2702d7a45750baf55304f
#
_cell.length_a   1.000
_cell.length_b   1.000
_cell.length_c   1.000
_cell.angle_alpha   90.00
_cell.angle_beta   90.00
_cell.angle_gamma   90.00
#
_symmetry.space_group_name_H-M   'P 1'
#
loop_
_entity.id
_entity.type
_entity.pdbx_description
1 polymer ?
#
loop_
_entity_poly.entity_id
_entity_poly.type
_entity_poly.pdbx_seq_one_letter_code
_entity_poly.pdbx_strand_id
1 'polypeptide(L)'
;MMEKPRVRIYTDYKSPYAYVANKRLFELEETYGVELEWLPYTLRIPEFMGTVEERTPHFWRKVRYAYMDARRFANAQGLTMKGPRRIYDAFYASAGMLFAQRHGLFRRYHDTVFRKFWNHELEIDELAEIAGVITAVGGSADAFEAYVRGPARAEHDRIIDEAEALGVFGVPSMMFNGELFWGGDRIDMLIERIKQPETIAIALGSRHRT
;
A
#
# COMPACT_ATOMS: atom_id res chain seq x y z
N MET A 1 26.24 14.10 7.19
CA MET A 1 24.94 13.80 7.78
C MET A 1 24.74 12.29 7.65
N MET A 2 24.38 11.59 8.73
CA MET A 2 24.01 10.17 8.61
C MET A 2 22.75 10.08 7.75
N GLU A 3 22.73 9.13 6.81
CA GLU A 3 21.56 8.84 5.98
C GLU A 3 20.40 8.37 6.89
N LYS A 4 19.21 8.90 6.68
CA LYS A 4 18.05 8.48 7.48
C LYS A 4 17.74 7.01 7.21
N PRO A 5 17.41 6.21 8.22
CA PRO A 5 16.96 4.84 8.01
C PRO A 5 15.72 4.83 7.11
N ARG A 6 15.72 3.97 6.08
CA ARG A 6 14.64 3.88 5.09
C ARG A 6 13.73 2.70 5.38
N VAL A 7 12.41 2.96 5.39
CA VAL A 7 11.36 1.94 5.45
C VAL A 7 10.62 1.92 4.12
N ARG A 8 10.64 0.78 3.42
CA ARG A 8 9.79 0.58 2.23
C ARG A 8 8.41 0.14 2.68
N ILE A 9 7.38 0.79 2.13
CA ILE A 9 5.98 0.50 2.44
C ILE A 9 5.27 0.07 1.16
N TYR A 10 4.84 -1.17 1.12
CA TYR A 10 4.05 -1.72 0.02
C TYR A 10 2.56 -1.59 0.34
N THR A 11 1.80 -1.01 -0.58
CA THR A 11 0.39 -0.68 -0.38
C THR A 11 -0.47 -0.92 -1.62
N ASP A 12 -1.77 -1.10 -1.40
CA ASP A 12 -2.80 -1.16 -2.45
C ASP A 12 -4.05 -0.44 -1.97
N TYR A 13 -4.59 0.44 -2.80
CA TYR A 13 -5.77 1.26 -2.46
C TYR A 13 -7.04 0.44 -2.20
N LYS A 14 -7.14 -0.77 -2.75
CA LYS A 14 -8.26 -1.68 -2.48
C LYS A 14 -8.09 -2.54 -1.24
N SER A 15 -6.96 -2.43 -0.52
CA SER A 15 -6.75 -3.15 0.72
C SER A 15 -7.34 -2.40 1.91
N PRO A 16 -8.33 -2.99 2.62
CA PRO A 16 -8.92 -2.36 3.80
C PRO A 16 -7.90 -2.18 4.93
N TYR A 17 -6.98 -3.13 5.09
CA TYR A 17 -5.95 -3.04 6.13
C TYR A 17 -4.85 -2.02 5.79
N ALA A 18 -4.51 -1.82 4.51
CA ALA A 18 -3.62 -0.73 4.09
C ALA A 18 -4.23 0.63 4.40
N TYR A 19 -5.54 0.81 4.14
CA TYR A 19 -6.26 2.04 4.45
C TYR A 19 -6.19 2.40 5.93
N VAL A 20 -6.50 1.46 6.82
CA VAL A 20 -6.52 1.73 8.27
C VAL A 20 -5.13 1.84 8.89
N ALA A 21 -4.09 1.30 8.25
CA ALA A 21 -2.71 1.43 8.69
C ALA A 21 -2.07 2.76 8.28
N ASN A 22 -2.63 3.45 7.28
CA ASN A 22 -2.04 4.59 6.60
C ASN A 22 -1.57 5.70 7.57
N LYS A 23 -2.44 6.11 8.50
CA LYS A 23 -2.12 7.15 9.50
C LYS A 23 -0.89 6.77 10.33
N ARG A 24 -0.87 5.56 10.90
CA ARG A 24 0.24 5.09 11.74
C ARG A 24 1.55 4.96 10.96
N LEU A 25 1.48 4.59 9.69
CA LEU A 25 2.66 4.50 8.84
C LEU A 25 3.27 5.88 8.59
N PHE A 26 2.48 6.92 8.34
CA PHE A 26 3.02 8.28 8.21
C PHE A 26 3.60 8.81 9.53
N GLU A 27 3.02 8.45 10.67
CA GLU A 27 3.55 8.83 11.98
C GLU A 27 4.98 8.30 12.23
N LEU A 28 5.42 7.24 11.53
CA LEU A 28 6.80 6.73 11.64
C LEU A 28 7.83 7.78 11.19
N GLU A 29 7.57 8.50 10.10
CA GLU A 29 8.44 9.53 9.58
C GLU A 29 8.57 10.71 10.56
N GLU A 30 7.42 11.16 11.09
CA GLU A 30 7.34 12.30 12.00
C GLU A 30 7.95 11.99 13.37
N THR A 31 7.74 10.76 13.89
CA THR A 31 8.10 10.39 15.25
C THR A 31 9.50 9.81 15.36
N TYR A 32 9.94 9.03 14.38
CA TYR A 32 11.20 8.27 14.46
C TYR A 32 12.25 8.74 13.46
N GLY A 33 11.95 9.76 12.64
CA GLY A 33 12.89 10.36 11.70
C GLY A 33 13.36 9.43 10.58
N VAL A 34 12.59 8.40 10.26
CA VAL A 34 12.86 7.50 9.13
C VAL A 34 12.41 8.14 7.81
N GLU A 35 12.96 7.69 6.70
CA GLU A 35 12.47 8.00 5.36
C GLU A 35 11.49 6.91 4.91
N LEU A 36 10.30 7.29 4.43
CA LEU A 36 9.31 6.34 3.94
C LEU A 36 9.35 6.28 2.40
N GLU A 37 9.66 5.11 1.87
CA GLU A 37 9.59 4.80 0.44
C GLU A 37 8.29 4.02 0.18
N TRP A 38 7.27 4.72 -0.34
CA TRP A 38 5.99 4.11 -0.66
C TRP A 38 6.00 3.48 -2.05
N LEU A 39 5.60 2.21 -2.14
CA LEU A 39 5.62 1.42 -3.34
C LEU A 39 4.25 0.75 -3.57
N PRO A 40 3.72 0.75 -4.81
CA PRO A 40 2.51 0.02 -5.13
C PRO A 40 2.78 -1.49 -5.12
N TYR A 41 1.86 -2.25 -4.52
CA TYR A 41 1.80 -3.69 -4.65
C TYR A 41 0.34 -4.09 -4.92
N THR A 42 -0.03 -4.12 -6.20
CA THR A 42 -1.40 -4.40 -6.61
C THR A 42 -1.75 -5.87 -6.39
N LEU A 43 -2.64 -6.11 -5.43
CA LEU A 43 -3.11 -7.45 -5.10
C LEU A 43 -3.85 -8.07 -6.30
N ARG A 44 -3.38 -9.22 -6.75
CA ARG A 44 -4.06 -10.05 -7.75
C ARG A 44 -5.11 -10.90 -7.05
N ILE A 45 -6.26 -10.29 -6.71
CA ILE A 45 -7.29 -10.92 -5.88
C ILE A 45 -7.74 -12.29 -6.41
N PRO A 46 -7.97 -12.51 -7.73
CA PRO A 46 -8.34 -13.84 -8.24
C PRO A 46 -7.27 -14.91 -7.97
N GLU A 47 -5.97 -14.55 -8.06
CA GLU A 47 -4.86 -15.47 -7.80
C GLU A 47 -4.71 -15.77 -6.31
N PHE A 48 -4.89 -14.75 -5.46
CA PHE A 48 -4.69 -14.84 -4.01
C PHE A 48 -5.91 -15.42 -3.27
N MET A 49 -7.13 -15.13 -3.76
CA MET A 49 -8.38 -15.41 -3.06
C MET A 49 -9.41 -16.18 -3.91
N GLY A 50 -9.01 -16.68 -5.08
CA GLY A 50 -9.93 -17.27 -6.05
C GLY A 50 -10.89 -16.23 -6.67
N THR A 51 -11.50 -16.60 -7.79
CA THR A 51 -12.58 -15.80 -8.38
C THR A 51 -13.79 -15.76 -7.44
N VAL A 52 -14.67 -14.77 -7.61
CA VAL A 52 -15.86 -14.62 -6.75
C VAL A 52 -16.75 -15.87 -6.81
N GLU A 53 -16.83 -16.47 -8.00
CA GLU A 53 -17.65 -17.65 -8.30
C GLU A 53 -17.12 -18.94 -7.64
N GLU A 54 -15.80 -19.04 -7.47
CA GLU A 54 -15.14 -20.23 -6.91
C GLU A 54 -15.06 -20.19 -5.37
N ARG A 55 -15.44 -19.07 -4.75
CA ARG A 55 -15.33 -18.93 -3.29
C ARG A 55 -16.31 -19.79 -2.54
N THR A 56 -15.78 -20.72 -1.75
CA THR A 56 -16.57 -21.55 -0.85
C THR A 56 -17.25 -20.72 0.27
N PRO A 57 -18.32 -21.24 0.91
CA PRO A 57 -18.93 -20.58 2.07
C PRO A 57 -17.92 -20.32 3.21
N HIS A 58 -16.90 -21.19 3.38
CA HIS A 58 -15.83 -20.98 4.35
C HIS A 58 -14.99 -19.75 3.99
N PHE A 59 -14.66 -19.60 2.72
CA PHE A 59 -13.87 -18.48 2.22
C PHE A 59 -14.63 -17.15 2.35
N TRP A 60 -15.94 -17.15 2.04
CA TRP A 60 -16.80 -15.99 2.25
C TRP A 60 -16.88 -15.54 3.71
N ARG A 61 -16.80 -16.48 4.68
CA ARG A 61 -16.71 -16.11 6.10
C ARG A 61 -15.41 -15.33 6.40
N LYS A 62 -14.27 -15.76 5.84
CA LYS A 62 -12.99 -15.03 5.99
C LYS A 62 -13.07 -13.62 5.39
N VAL A 63 -13.59 -13.49 4.17
CA VAL A 63 -13.77 -12.18 3.52
C VAL A 63 -14.64 -11.25 4.37
N ARG A 64 -15.80 -11.72 4.81
CA ARG A 64 -16.70 -10.94 5.66
C ARG A 64 -16.05 -10.53 6.98
N TYR A 65 -15.31 -11.45 7.60
CA TYR A 65 -14.58 -11.14 8.82
C TYR A 65 -13.53 -10.05 8.58
N ALA A 66 -12.73 -10.15 7.52
CA ALA A 66 -11.69 -9.16 7.22
C ALA A 66 -12.27 -7.73 7.06
N TYR A 67 -13.39 -7.58 6.34
CA TYR A 67 -14.04 -6.27 6.21
C TYR A 67 -14.69 -5.79 7.51
N MET A 68 -15.28 -6.70 8.30
CA MET A 68 -15.81 -6.36 9.60
C MET A 68 -14.71 -5.90 10.55
N ASP A 69 -13.58 -6.60 10.56
CA ASP A 69 -12.45 -6.29 11.41
C ASP A 69 -11.78 -4.97 11.01
N ALA A 70 -11.45 -4.79 9.74
CA ALA A 70 -10.89 -3.53 9.24
C ALA A 70 -11.81 -2.32 9.53
N ARG A 71 -13.14 -2.53 9.48
CA ARG A 71 -14.11 -1.48 9.81
C ARG A 71 -14.06 -1.08 11.29
N ARG A 72 -13.70 -1.99 12.21
CA ARG A 72 -13.47 -1.64 13.63
C ARG A 72 -12.32 -0.65 13.75
N PHE A 73 -11.22 -0.90 13.05
CA PHE A 73 -10.07 0.02 13.03
C PHE A 73 -10.42 1.35 12.35
N ALA A 74 -11.16 1.31 11.24
CA ALA A 74 -11.63 2.51 10.56
C ALA A 74 -12.52 3.38 11.49
N ASN A 75 -13.51 2.77 12.14
CA ASN A 75 -14.41 3.46 13.06
C ASN A 75 -13.67 4.10 14.25
N ALA A 76 -12.66 3.40 14.80
CA ALA A 76 -11.82 3.92 15.88
C ALA A 76 -11.02 5.17 15.46
N GLN A 77 -10.78 5.33 14.15
CA GLN A 77 -10.06 6.47 13.56
C GLN A 77 -11.02 7.53 12.96
N GLY A 78 -12.34 7.35 13.08
CA GLY A 78 -13.32 8.23 12.43
C GLY A 78 -13.36 8.12 10.90
N LEU A 79 -12.81 7.04 10.33
CA LEU A 79 -12.78 6.81 8.90
C LEU A 79 -14.05 6.11 8.42
N THR A 80 -14.59 6.54 7.28
CA THR A 80 -15.64 5.80 6.58
C THR A 80 -15.02 4.66 5.78
N MET A 81 -15.58 3.46 5.91
CA MET A 81 -15.19 2.30 5.12
C MET A 81 -16.42 1.55 4.61
N LYS A 82 -16.80 1.80 3.38
CA LYS A 82 -17.84 1.04 2.66
C LYS A 82 -17.18 -0.15 1.97
N GLY A 83 -17.80 -1.33 2.01
CA GLY A 83 -17.26 -2.51 1.33
C GLY A 83 -17.20 -2.29 -0.19
N PRO A 84 -16.20 -2.85 -0.89
CA PRO A 84 -16.08 -2.66 -2.34
C PRO A 84 -17.27 -3.27 -3.07
N ARG A 85 -17.70 -2.63 -4.16
CA ARG A 85 -18.84 -3.08 -4.98
C ARG A 85 -18.50 -4.26 -5.88
N ARG A 86 -17.21 -4.37 -6.25
CA ARG A 86 -16.65 -5.40 -7.15
C ARG A 86 -15.17 -5.61 -6.86
N ILE A 87 -14.52 -6.51 -7.55
CA ILE A 87 -13.05 -6.59 -7.59
C ILE A 87 -12.56 -5.51 -8.56
N TYR A 88 -11.67 -4.65 -8.08
CA TYR A 88 -11.09 -3.55 -8.85
C TYR A 88 -9.68 -3.90 -9.31
N ASP A 89 -9.28 -3.42 -10.49
CA ASP A 89 -7.87 -3.31 -10.85
C ASP A 89 -7.34 -1.97 -10.35
N ALA A 90 -6.37 -1.99 -9.45
CA ALA A 90 -5.81 -0.76 -8.88
C ALA A 90 -4.66 -0.17 -9.71
N PHE A 91 -4.44 -0.63 -10.95
CA PHE A 91 -3.29 -0.18 -11.74
C PHE A 91 -3.25 1.34 -11.93
N TYR A 92 -4.36 1.98 -12.35
CA TYR A 92 -4.35 3.42 -12.58
C TYR A 92 -4.11 4.21 -11.29
N ALA A 93 -4.69 3.77 -10.16
CA ALA A 93 -4.42 4.38 -8.86
C ALA A 93 -2.96 4.19 -8.44
N SER A 94 -2.37 3.03 -8.69
CA SER A 94 -0.95 2.73 -8.43
C SER A 94 -0.03 3.58 -9.32
N ALA A 95 -0.33 3.71 -10.61
CA ALA A 95 0.38 4.59 -11.54
C ALA A 95 0.28 6.06 -11.10
N GLY A 96 -0.90 6.49 -10.67
CA GLY A 96 -1.11 7.83 -10.11
C GLY A 96 -0.28 8.09 -8.86
N MET A 97 -0.08 7.09 -8.01
CA MET A 97 0.81 7.16 -6.85
C MET A 97 2.26 7.44 -7.27
N LEU A 98 2.80 6.67 -8.22
CA LEU A 98 4.16 6.86 -8.74
C LEU A 98 4.34 8.21 -9.42
N PHE A 99 3.33 8.63 -10.20
CA PHE A 99 3.31 9.96 -10.82
C PHE A 99 3.31 11.06 -9.76
N ALA A 100 2.44 10.97 -8.76
CA ALA A 100 2.31 11.98 -7.72
C ALA A 100 3.59 12.12 -6.87
N GLN A 101 4.32 11.02 -6.61
CA GLN A 101 5.60 11.03 -5.93
C GLN A 101 6.63 11.91 -6.67
N ARG A 102 6.77 11.73 -7.99
CA ARG A 102 7.71 12.49 -8.82
C ARG A 102 7.42 14.00 -8.86
N HIS A 103 6.18 14.36 -8.59
CA HIS A 103 5.72 15.76 -8.67
C HIS A 103 5.50 16.40 -7.28
N GLY A 104 5.91 15.72 -6.18
CA GLY A 104 5.73 16.24 -4.83
C GLY A 104 4.27 16.35 -4.37
N LEU A 105 3.38 15.53 -4.98
CA LEU A 105 1.94 15.54 -4.73
C LEU A 105 1.47 14.32 -3.92
N PHE A 106 2.40 13.40 -3.59
CA PHE A 106 2.10 12.07 -3.09
C PHE A 106 1.13 12.07 -1.91
N ARG A 107 1.42 12.80 -0.83
CA ARG A 107 0.60 12.78 0.38
C ARG A 107 -0.86 13.15 0.10
N ARG A 108 -1.08 14.25 -0.63
CA ARG A 108 -2.42 14.72 -0.98
C ARG A 108 -3.15 13.74 -1.89
N TYR A 109 -2.44 13.18 -2.87
CA TYR A 109 -2.97 12.16 -3.77
C TYR A 109 -3.39 10.92 -3.00
N HIS A 110 -2.49 10.38 -2.21
CA HIS A 110 -2.64 9.13 -1.46
C HIS A 110 -3.84 9.18 -0.49
N ASP A 111 -3.92 10.23 0.31
CA ASP A 111 -5.04 10.44 1.24
C ASP A 111 -6.37 10.62 0.49
N THR A 112 -6.36 11.33 -0.65
CA THR A 112 -7.55 11.57 -1.47
C THR A 112 -8.08 10.28 -2.09
N VAL A 113 -7.21 9.46 -2.69
CA VAL A 113 -7.60 8.20 -3.32
C VAL A 113 -8.18 7.24 -2.29
N PHE A 114 -7.48 7.01 -1.16
CA PHE A 114 -7.99 6.15 -0.11
C PHE A 114 -9.36 6.60 0.40
N ARG A 115 -9.49 7.86 0.79
CA ARG A 115 -10.74 8.39 1.31
C ARG A 115 -11.88 8.27 0.31
N LYS A 116 -11.68 8.70 -0.94
CA LYS A 116 -12.73 8.66 -1.97
C LYS A 116 -13.12 7.24 -2.35
N PHE A 117 -12.15 6.34 -2.51
CA PHE A 117 -12.43 4.94 -2.83
C PHE A 117 -13.29 4.27 -1.75
N TRP A 118 -12.88 4.37 -0.49
CA TRP A 118 -13.60 3.75 0.61
C TRP A 118 -14.92 4.44 0.96
N ASN A 119 -15.15 5.64 0.44
CA ASN A 119 -16.45 6.35 0.47
C ASN A 119 -17.35 6.05 -0.74
N HIS A 120 -16.91 5.24 -1.71
CA HIS A 120 -17.58 5.02 -2.99
C HIS A 120 -17.74 6.30 -3.85
N GLU A 121 -16.75 7.18 -3.79
CA GLU A 121 -16.69 8.45 -4.51
C GLU A 121 -15.65 8.42 -5.65
N LEU A 122 -15.00 7.26 -5.90
CA LEU A 122 -13.93 7.11 -6.89
C LEU A 122 -13.87 5.68 -7.38
N GLU A 123 -13.85 5.51 -8.69
CA GLU A 123 -13.55 4.25 -9.37
C GLU A 123 -12.04 4.21 -9.70
N ILE A 124 -11.26 3.43 -8.95
CA ILE A 124 -9.79 3.45 -9.01
C ILE A 124 -9.21 2.78 -10.25
N ASP A 125 -10.00 2.07 -11.00
CA ASP A 125 -9.67 1.41 -12.27
C ASP A 125 -10.16 2.19 -13.50
N GLU A 126 -10.60 3.44 -13.32
CA GLU A 126 -10.97 4.36 -14.39
C GLU A 126 -9.91 5.47 -14.54
N LEU A 127 -9.24 5.49 -15.71
CA LEU A 127 -8.15 6.45 -15.99
C LEU A 127 -8.59 7.90 -15.78
N ALA A 128 -9.77 8.28 -16.29
CA ALA A 128 -10.29 9.64 -16.19
C ALA A 128 -10.57 10.07 -14.74
N GLU A 129 -11.04 9.15 -13.90
CA GLU A 129 -11.26 9.40 -12.47
C GLU A 129 -9.94 9.69 -11.75
N ILE A 130 -8.91 8.88 -12.00
CA ILE A 130 -7.58 9.10 -11.43
C ILE A 130 -6.92 10.37 -11.97
N ALA A 131 -7.05 10.67 -13.27
CA ALA A 131 -6.59 11.94 -13.84
C ALA A 131 -7.28 13.16 -13.18
N GLY A 132 -8.58 13.02 -12.87
CA GLY A 132 -9.32 14.01 -12.09
C GLY A 132 -8.76 14.22 -10.68
N VAL A 133 -8.36 13.15 -10.00
CA VAL A 133 -7.68 13.26 -8.68
C VAL A 133 -6.32 13.94 -8.82
N ILE A 134 -5.51 13.58 -9.84
CA ILE A 134 -4.22 14.23 -10.11
C ILE A 134 -4.41 15.73 -10.29
N THR A 135 -5.41 16.15 -11.07
CA THR A 135 -5.73 17.59 -11.26
C THR A 135 -6.15 18.25 -9.95
N ALA A 136 -7.01 17.61 -9.18
CA ALA A 136 -7.52 18.15 -7.91
C ALA A 136 -6.39 18.38 -6.86
N VAL A 137 -5.30 17.60 -6.92
CA VAL A 137 -4.14 17.76 -6.04
C VAL A 137 -3.05 18.68 -6.62
N GLY A 138 -3.27 19.26 -7.80
CA GLY A 138 -2.40 20.25 -8.42
C GLY A 138 -1.44 19.70 -9.50
N GLY A 139 -1.69 18.48 -9.99
CA GLY A 139 -0.94 17.88 -11.10
C GLY A 139 -1.57 18.16 -12.47
N SER A 140 -0.93 17.67 -13.53
CA SER A 140 -1.44 17.72 -14.91
C SER A 140 -2.05 16.39 -15.31
N ALA A 141 -3.33 16.39 -15.68
CA ALA A 141 -4.02 15.21 -16.22
C ALA A 141 -3.35 14.71 -17.50
N ASP A 142 -3.04 15.62 -18.44
CA ASP A 142 -2.41 15.25 -19.72
C ASP A 142 -1.03 14.59 -19.52
N ALA A 143 -0.23 15.12 -18.59
CA ALA A 143 1.07 14.53 -18.25
C ALA A 143 0.91 13.16 -17.60
N PHE A 144 -0.07 12.99 -16.72
CA PHE A 144 -0.38 11.70 -16.09
C PHE A 144 -0.85 10.67 -17.14
N GLU A 145 -1.77 11.06 -18.03
CA GLU A 145 -2.23 10.16 -19.09
C GLU A 145 -1.10 9.77 -20.05
N ALA A 146 -0.20 10.72 -20.38
CA ALA A 146 0.99 10.43 -21.18
C ALA A 146 1.91 9.43 -20.46
N TYR A 147 2.09 9.57 -19.15
CA TYR A 147 2.83 8.62 -18.32
C TYR A 147 2.18 7.22 -18.33
N VAL A 148 0.85 7.14 -18.20
CA VAL A 148 0.10 5.87 -18.24
C VAL A 148 0.23 5.18 -19.60
N ARG A 149 0.13 5.93 -20.70
CA ARG A 149 0.33 5.39 -22.07
C ARG A 149 1.79 5.00 -22.37
N GLY A 150 2.74 5.50 -21.59
CA GLY A 150 4.18 5.26 -21.76
C GLY A 150 4.74 4.28 -20.72
N PRO A 151 5.57 4.75 -19.78
CA PRO A 151 6.40 3.87 -18.93
C PRO A 151 5.67 3.25 -17.73
N ALA A 152 4.45 3.70 -17.38
CA ALA A 152 3.82 3.38 -16.10
C ALA A 152 3.64 1.86 -15.88
N ARG A 153 3.23 1.12 -16.92
CA ARG A 153 3.01 -0.33 -16.79
C ARG A 153 4.32 -1.06 -16.49
N ALA A 154 5.35 -0.81 -17.28
CA ALA A 154 6.64 -1.47 -17.10
C ALA A 154 7.27 -1.14 -15.74
N GLU A 155 7.10 0.10 -15.27
CA GLU A 155 7.59 0.50 -13.96
C GLU A 155 6.82 -0.17 -12.82
N HIS A 156 5.50 -0.18 -12.90
CA HIS A 156 4.64 -0.85 -11.92
C HIS A 156 4.97 -2.34 -11.81
N ASP A 157 5.07 -3.04 -12.96
CA ASP A 157 5.33 -4.48 -13.00
C ASP A 157 6.72 -4.79 -12.44
N ARG A 158 7.75 -3.99 -12.78
CA ARG A 158 9.08 -4.12 -12.18
C ARG A 158 9.05 -3.97 -10.65
N ILE A 159 8.29 -3.02 -10.10
CA ILE A 159 8.19 -2.83 -8.65
C ILE A 159 7.54 -4.06 -7.99
N ILE A 160 6.52 -4.65 -8.63
CA ILE A 160 5.89 -5.87 -8.11
C ILE A 160 6.86 -7.05 -8.15
N ASP A 161 7.57 -7.26 -9.27
CA ASP A 161 8.56 -8.33 -9.40
C ASP A 161 9.67 -8.21 -8.33
N GLU A 162 10.18 -6.99 -8.12
CA GLU A 162 11.16 -6.72 -7.06
C GLU A 162 10.60 -6.98 -5.65
N ALA A 163 9.35 -6.61 -5.40
CA ALA A 163 8.69 -6.86 -4.12
C ALA A 163 8.52 -8.36 -3.86
N GLU A 164 8.06 -9.11 -4.86
CA GLU A 164 7.89 -10.57 -4.78
C GLU A 164 9.24 -11.29 -4.56
N ALA A 165 10.30 -10.84 -5.24
CA ALA A 165 11.66 -11.35 -5.04
C ALA A 165 12.18 -11.11 -3.61
N LEU A 166 11.70 -10.06 -2.93
CA LEU A 166 11.98 -9.76 -1.52
C LEU A 166 11.03 -10.50 -0.54
N GLY A 167 10.11 -11.31 -1.05
CA GLY A 167 9.17 -12.09 -0.24
C GLY A 167 7.89 -11.34 0.15
N VAL A 168 7.60 -10.18 -0.45
CA VAL A 168 6.32 -9.50 -0.25
C VAL A 168 5.20 -10.29 -0.93
N PHE A 169 4.11 -10.55 -0.22
CA PHE A 169 2.98 -11.34 -0.71
C PHE A 169 1.62 -10.71 -0.40
N GLY A 170 1.59 -9.57 0.27
CA GLY A 170 0.36 -8.89 0.67
C GLY A 170 0.61 -7.50 1.21
N VAL A 171 -0.45 -6.76 1.53
CA VAL A 171 -0.38 -5.36 1.98
C VAL A 171 -1.31 -5.08 3.17
N PRO A 172 -0.97 -4.11 4.06
CA PRO A 172 0.27 -3.36 4.03
C PRO A 172 1.47 -4.23 4.39
N SER A 173 2.59 -4.03 3.73
CA SER A 173 3.87 -4.64 4.11
C SER A 173 4.92 -3.56 4.29
N MET A 174 5.76 -3.70 5.29
CA MET A 174 6.88 -2.82 5.56
C MET A 174 8.18 -3.64 5.50
N MET A 175 9.17 -3.11 4.80
CA MET A 175 10.51 -3.70 4.72
C MET A 175 11.51 -2.75 5.38
N PHE A 176 12.24 -3.24 6.37
CA PHE A 176 13.26 -2.49 7.07
C PHE A 176 14.49 -3.36 7.32
N ASN A 177 15.65 -2.92 6.83
CA ASN A 177 16.92 -3.65 6.96
C ASN A 177 16.84 -5.14 6.55
N GLY A 178 16.06 -5.46 5.49
CA GLY A 178 15.88 -6.83 5.00
C GLY A 178 14.87 -7.68 5.79
N GLU A 179 14.25 -7.14 6.83
CA GLU A 179 13.18 -7.80 7.59
C GLU A 179 11.80 -7.35 7.09
N LEU A 180 10.91 -8.32 6.81
CA LEU A 180 9.56 -8.07 6.33
C LEU A 180 8.55 -8.08 7.49
N PHE A 181 7.73 -7.05 7.56
CA PHE A 181 6.61 -6.91 8.49
C PHE A 181 5.30 -6.83 7.70
N TRP A 182 4.47 -7.86 7.76
CA TRP A 182 3.19 -7.88 7.06
C TRP A 182 2.02 -7.62 8.01
N GLY A 183 1.23 -6.59 7.69
CA GLY A 183 0.04 -6.18 8.43
C GLY A 183 0.25 -4.94 9.30
N GLY A 184 -0.80 -4.12 9.47
CA GLY A 184 -0.78 -2.94 10.32
C GLY A 184 -0.54 -3.24 11.80
N ASP A 185 -0.83 -4.46 12.24
CA ASP A 185 -0.57 -4.98 13.57
C ASP A 185 0.92 -5.29 13.84
N ARG A 186 1.77 -5.19 12.83
CA ARG A 186 3.24 -5.33 12.94
C ARG A 186 3.97 -4.01 13.06
N ILE A 187 3.28 -2.88 12.98
CA ILE A 187 3.90 -1.55 13.08
C ILE A 187 4.64 -1.38 14.42
N ASP A 188 4.12 -1.89 15.54
CA ASP A 188 4.80 -1.79 16.83
C ASP A 188 6.12 -2.59 16.85
N MET A 189 6.15 -3.77 16.20
CA MET A 189 7.39 -4.54 16.06
C MET A 189 8.40 -3.81 15.16
N LEU A 190 7.94 -3.18 14.08
CA LEU A 190 8.79 -2.34 13.22
C LEU A 190 9.38 -1.16 14.02
N ILE A 191 8.58 -0.50 14.86
CA ILE A 191 9.04 0.58 15.73
C ILE A 191 10.17 0.11 16.65
N GLU A 192 10.04 -1.07 17.26
CA GLU A 192 11.10 -1.64 18.08
C GLU A 192 12.39 -1.89 17.30
N ARG A 193 12.28 -2.31 16.02
CA ARG A 193 13.46 -2.46 15.15
C ARG A 193 14.09 -1.13 14.76
N ILE A 194 13.28 -0.12 14.49
CA ILE A 194 13.78 1.24 14.20
C ILE A 194 14.55 1.82 15.39
N LYS A 195 14.10 1.59 16.61
CA LYS A 195 14.78 2.04 17.83
C LYS A 195 16.09 1.30 18.12
N GLN A 196 16.23 0.06 17.65
CA GLN A 196 17.38 -0.81 17.91
C GLN A 196 18.00 -1.37 16.62
N PRO A 197 18.53 -0.55 15.73
CA PRO A 197 18.98 -0.99 14.40
C PRO A 197 20.17 -1.97 14.44
N GLU A 198 20.98 -1.97 15.49
CA GLU A 198 22.22 -2.77 15.58
C GLU A 198 21.99 -4.23 15.97
N THR A 199 20.84 -4.58 16.57
CA THR A 199 20.58 -5.94 17.09
C THR A 199 20.34 -6.97 15.97
N ILE A 200 20.03 -6.54 14.74
CA ILE A 200 19.59 -7.38 13.63
C ILE A 200 20.75 -7.98 12.85
N ALA A 201 21.88 -7.30 12.73
CA ALA A 201 23.06 -7.78 12.00
C ALA A 201 23.60 -9.11 12.55
N ILE A 202 23.39 -9.37 13.84
CA ILE A 202 23.86 -10.58 14.54
C ILE A 202 22.90 -11.77 14.27
N ALA A 203 21.59 -11.54 14.16
CA ALA A 203 20.60 -12.62 14.01
C ALA A 203 20.49 -13.19 12.60
N LEU A 204 20.72 -12.40 11.54
CA LEU A 204 20.69 -12.82 10.15
C LEU A 204 22.00 -13.43 9.67
N GLY A 205 23.13 -13.08 10.28
CA GLY A 205 24.47 -13.62 9.95
C GLY A 205 24.69 -15.07 10.41
N SER A 206 23.83 -15.65 11.23
CA SER A 206 24.01 -17.01 11.79
C SER A 206 23.16 -18.11 11.12
N ARG A 207 22.37 -17.81 10.09
CA ARG A 207 21.47 -18.81 9.46
C ARG A 207 21.87 -19.30 8.06
N HIS A 208 23.08 -19.05 7.59
CA HIS A 208 23.57 -19.65 6.35
C HIS A 208 24.81 -20.52 6.58
N ARG A 209 24.65 -21.57 7.43
CA ARG A 209 25.53 -22.73 7.44
C ARG A 209 24.76 -23.95 7.98
N THR A 210 23.97 -24.57 7.16
CA THR A 210 23.76 -26.04 7.13
C THR A 210 23.20 -26.43 5.78
#